data_abae9bc896170958150c0c4bc812ed5c
#
_entry.id   abae9bc896170958150c0c4bc812ed5c
#
_cell.length_a   1.000
_cell.length_b   1.000
_cell.length_c   1.000
_cell.angle_alpha   90.00
_cell.angle_beta   90.00
_cell.angle_gamma   90.00
#
_symmetry.space_group_name_H-M   'P 1'
#
loop_
_entity.id
_entity.type
_entity.pdbx_description
1 polymer ?
#
loop_
_entity_poly.entity_id
_entity_poly.type
_entity_poly.pdbx_seq_one_letter_code
_entity_poly.pdbx_strand_id
1 'polypeptide(L)'
;MTKQALDPESQRPAPPSTTTQPPRHFGPSGAPTTYFTGPDVVPVEPAFDALRQPNAPIQRLWTGALWSEGPAWNGVGRFLVWSDIPNNRQLRWCEDDGHVSVFRSPSNNSNGNTFDFQGRQISCEHLTRRLVRYELDGSATVLASHFNGKRLNSPNDVVAHPDGSYWFTDPPYGEQLYEGAADAPGGPANRAGRLNPRLG
;
A
#
# COMPACT_ATOMS: atom_id res chain seq x y z
N MET A 1 44.24 -8.00 -0.98
CA MET A 1 43.23 -7.44 -1.91
C MET A 1 41.89 -8.10 -1.59
N THR A 2 41.07 -7.44 -0.82
CA THR A 2 39.75 -7.92 -0.41
C THR A 2 38.80 -7.68 -1.59
N LYS A 3 38.28 -8.76 -2.17
CA LYS A 3 37.20 -8.66 -3.16
C LYS A 3 35.98 -8.08 -2.45
N GLN A 4 35.66 -6.84 -2.75
CA GLN A 4 34.41 -6.22 -2.37
C GLN A 4 33.29 -7.05 -3.02
N ALA A 5 32.45 -7.69 -2.22
CA ALA A 5 31.26 -8.36 -2.73
C ALA A 5 30.38 -7.29 -3.38
N LEU A 6 30.10 -7.44 -4.66
CA LEU A 6 29.17 -6.58 -5.37
C LEU A 6 27.81 -6.75 -4.73
N ASP A 7 27.18 -5.62 -4.40
CA ASP A 7 25.82 -5.55 -3.91
C ASP A 7 24.89 -6.30 -4.88
N PRO A 8 24.12 -7.30 -4.41
CA PRO A 8 23.18 -8.04 -5.26
C PRO A 8 22.15 -7.13 -5.96
N GLU A 9 21.87 -5.96 -5.39
CA GLU A 9 20.99 -4.97 -6.01
C GLU A 9 21.61 -4.28 -7.24
N SER A 10 22.94 -4.14 -7.28
CA SER A 10 23.64 -3.55 -8.42
C SER A 10 23.62 -4.43 -9.66
N GLN A 11 23.26 -5.71 -9.52
CA GLN A 11 23.20 -6.68 -10.61
C GLN A 11 21.79 -6.85 -11.19
N ARG A 12 20.75 -6.22 -10.60
CA ARG A 12 19.42 -6.25 -11.21
C ARG A 12 19.42 -5.34 -12.43
N PRO A 13 18.96 -5.84 -13.60
CA PRO A 13 18.78 -4.96 -14.73
C PRO A 13 17.84 -3.82 -14.35
N ALA A 14 18.22 -2.60 -14.68
CA ALA A 14 17.35 -1.44 -14.47
C ALA A 14 15.99 -1.74 -15.15
N PRO A 15 14.87 -1.34 -14.51
CA PRO A 15 13.57 -1.51 -15.12
C PRO A 15 13.57 -0.83 -16.49
N PRO A 16 12.93 -1.42 -17.49
CA PRO A 16 12.90 -0.87 -18.83
C PRO A 16 12.30 0.55 -18.78
N SER A 17 13.14 1.52 -19.09
CA SER A 17 12.72 2.92 -19.21
C SER A 17 12.79 3.32 -20.67
N THR A 18 11.74 3.94 -21.17
CA THR A 18 11.71 4.47 -22.54
C THR A 18 12.75 5.57 -22.78
N THR A 19 13.29 6.15 -21.72
CA THR A 19 14.28 7.26 -21.79
C THR A 19 15.72 6.80 -21.62
N THR A 20 15.97 5.63 -21.02
CA THR A 20 17.33 5.17 -20.65
C THR A 20 17.76 3.89 -21.33
N GLN A 21 16.86 3.22 -22.05
CA GLN A 21 17.19 2.00 -22.78
C GLN A 21 17.18 2.25 -24.29
N PRO A 22 18.04 1.54 -25.05
CA PRO A 22 17.98 1.60 -26.52
C PRO A 22 16.59 1.22 -27.00
N PRO A 23 16.16 1.77 -28.15
CA PRO A 23 14.86 1.43 -28.73
C PRO A 23 14.67 -0.08 -28.82
N ARG A 24 13.53 -0.56 -28.34
CA ARG A 24 13.20 -1.98 -28.44
C ARG A 24 12.98 -2.36 -29.91
N HIS A 25 13.43 -3.54 -30.29
CA HIS A 25 13.09 -4.09 -31.59
C HIS A 25 11.64 -4.59 -31.60
N PHE A 26 10.83 -4.02 -32.44
CA PHE A 26 9.38 -4.29 -32.56
C PHE A 26 9.04 -5.28 -33.67
N GLY A 27 9.87 -6.26 -33.90
CA GLY A 27 9.70 -7.21 -34.98
C GLY A 27 10.26 -6.69 -36.32
N PRO A 28 9.99 -7.41 -37.42
CA PRO A 28 10.44 -7.04 -38.75
C PRO A 28 9.92 -5.65 -39.16
N SER A 29 10.72 -4.92 -39.94
CA SER A 29 10.32 -3.65 -40.53
C SER A 29 9.02 -3.81 -41.31
N GLY A 30 8.00 -3.00 -40.97
CA GLY A 30 6.66 -3.09 -41.57
C GLY A 30 5.66 -3.97 -40.83
N ALA A 31 6.05 -4.59 -39.70
CA ALA A 31 5.09 -5.26 -38.84
C ALA A 31 4.13 -4.21 -38.21
N PRO A 32 2.84 -4.54 -38.04
CA PRO A 32 1.90 -3.65 -37.35
C PRO A 32 2.47 -3.29 -35.96
N THR A 33 2.37 -2.04 -35.57
CA THR A 33 2.81 -1.60 -34.25
C THR A 33 2.00 -2.34 -33.18
N THR A 34 2.62 -3.31 -32.54
CA THR A 34 2.03 -3.96 -31.37
C THR A 34 2.24 -3.03 -30.18
N TYR A 35 1.17 -2.69 -29.48
CA TYR A 35 1.26 -1.90 -28.27
C TYR A 35 2.20 -2.57 -27.27
N PHE A 36 3.09 -1.77 -26.70
CA PHE A 36 4.05 -2.24 -25.72
C PHE A 36 3.38 -2.62 -24.42
N THR A 37 3.66 -3.82 -24.00
CA THR A 37 3.52 -4.15 -22.59
C THR A 37 4.90 -4.15 -21.97
N GLY A 38 5.04 -3.59 -20.77
CA GLY A 38 6.25 -3.81 -20.00
C GLY A 38 6.49 -5.33 -19.93
N PRO A 39 7.72 -5.81 -20.12
CA PRO A 39 8.03 -7.25 -20.07
C PRO A 39 7.68 -7.88 -18.72
N ASP A 40 7.49 -7.05 -17.69
CA ASP A 40 7.17 -7.49 -16.34
C ASP A 40 5.67 -7.75 -16.12
N VAL A 41 4.82 -7.35 -17.07
CA VAL A 41 3.38 -7.61 -17.02
C VAL A 41 3.03 -8.72 -18.01
N VAL A 42 2.88 -9.93 -17.48
CA VAL A 42 2.57 -11.12 -18.27
C VAL A 42 1.07 -11.42 -18.15
N PRO A 43 0.26 -11.20 -19.20
CA PRO A 43 -1.16 -11.59 -19.16
C PRO A 43 -1.25 -13.12 -19.22
N VAL A 44 -1.94 -13.70 -18.25
CA VAL A 44 -2.24 -15.13 -18.21
C VAL A 44 -3.44 -15.43 -19.10
N GLU A 45 -4.42 -14.51 -19.14
CA GLU A 45 -5.61 -14.63 -19.96
C GLU A 45 -5.78 -13.39 -20.85
N PRO A 46 -6.23 -13.54 -22.10
CA PRO A 46 -6.42 -12.41 -23.03
C PRO A 46 -7.39 -11.33 -22.51
N ALA A 47 -8.36 -11.70 -21.67
CA ALA A 47 -9.29 -10.75 -21.07
C ALA A 47 -8.60 -9.67 -20.23
N PHE A 48 -7.41 -9.95 -19.69
CA PHE A 48 -6.63 -8.98 -18.92
C PHE A 48 -6.09 -7.84 -19.78
N ASP A 49 -5.93 -8.03 -21.08
CA ASP A 49 -5.42 -6.99 -21.97
C ASP A 49 -6.30 -5.73 -21.99
N ALA A 50 -7.60 -5.87 -21.75
CA ALA A 50 -8.52 -4.74 -21.63
C ALA A 50 -8.35 -3.92 -20.34
N LEU A 51 -7.69 -4.47 -19.33
CA LEU A 51 -7.52 -3.86 -18.00
C LEU A 51 -6.15 -3.20 -17.80
N ARG A 52 -5.21 -3.43 -18.71
CA ARG A 52 -3.86 -2.88 -18.60
C ARG A 52 -3.62 -1.75 -19.59
N GLN A 53 -2.82 -0.77 -19.16
CA GLN A 53 -2.25 0.21 -20.09
C GLN A 53 -0.96 -0.37 -20.71
N PRO A 54 -0.91 -0.60 -22.03
CA PRO A 54 0.23 -1.29 -22.66
C PRO A 54 1.57 -0.56 -22.53
N ASN A 55 1.55 0.76 -22.33
CA ASN A 55 2.74 1.62 -22.25
C ASN A 55 3.08 2.08 -20.82
N ALA A 56 2.37 1.60 -19.80
CA ALA A 56 2.68 1.92 -18.42
C ALA A 56 3.78 0.99 -17.90
N PRO A 57 4.97 1.51 -17.57
CA PRO A 57 6.04 0.70 -16.99
C PRO A 57 5.78 0.44 -15.51
N ILE A 58 6.29 -0.67 -14.99
CA ILE A 58 6.48 -0.86 -13.56
C ILE A 58 7.72 -0.07 -13.16
N GLN A 59 7.57 0.84 -12.20
CA GLN A 59 8.67 1.67 -11.70
C GLN A 59 8.87 1.43 -10.21
N ARG A 60 10.13 1.28 -9.80
CA ARG A 60 10.50 1.31 -8.40
C ARG A 60 10.63 2.76 -7.96
N LEU A 61 9.68 3.23 -7.16
CA LEU A 61 9.65 4.62 -6.70
C LEU A 61 10.63 4.88 -5.57
N TRP A 62 10.89 3.88 -4.72
CA TRP A 62 11.73 4.04 -3.54
C TRP A 62 12.22 2.71 -2.97
N THR A 63 13.27 2.77 -2.15
CA THR A 63 13.82 1.66 -1.36
C THR A 63 14.09 2.13 0.06
N GLY A 64 14.21 1.20 1.03
CA GLY A 64 14.54 1.54 2.42
C GLY A 64 13.42 1.25 3.43
N ALA A 65 12.33 0.60 3.02
CA ALA A 65 11.39 -0.01 3.95
C ALA A 65 11.88 -1.40 4.36
N LEU A 66 11.52 -1.80 5.56
CA LEU A 66 11.60 -3.20 5.97
C LEU A 66 10.42 -3.98 5.39
N TRP A 67 9.21 -3.39 5.49
CA TRP A 67 7.99 -3.87 4.86
C TRP A 67 7.22 -2.73 4.25
N SER A 68 6.80 -2.88 3.01
CA SER A 68 5.93 -1.92 2.33
C SER A 68 4.54 -2.53 2.19
N GLU A 69 3.58 -1.98 2.94
CA GLU A 69 2.22 -2.48 3.01
C GLU A 69 1.19 -1.37 2.89
N GLY A 70 -0.06 -1.75 2.57
CA GLY A 70 -1.22 -0.85 2.57
C GLY A 70 -1.07 0.40 1.71
N PRO A 71 -0.69 0.28 0.43
CA PRO A 71 -0.59 1.44 -0.44
C PRO A 71 -1.96 2.06 -0.71
N ALA A 72 -2.06 3.39 -0.58
CA ALA A 72 -3.26 4.14 -0.87
C ALA A 72 -2.94 5.42 -1.65
N TRP A 73 -3.67 5.62 -2.75
CA TRP A 73 -3.54 6.79 -3.60
C TRP A 73 -4.53 7.88 -3.19
N ASN A 74 -4.02 9.10 -2.99
CA ASN A 74 -4.85 10.29 -2.84
C ASN A 74 -4.89 11.06 -4.16
N GLY A 75 -6.01 10.95 -4.88
CA GLY A 75 -6.15 11.55 -6.20
C GLY A 75 -6.24 13.08 -6.18
N VAL A 76 -6.66 13.69 -5.07
CA VAL A 76 -6.74 15.16 -4.93
C VAL A 76 -5.36 15.73 -4.65
N GLY A 77 -4.63 15.13 -3.72
CA GLY A 77 -3.28 15.58 -3.35
C GLY A 77 -2.19 15.00 -4.25
N ARG A 78 -2.52 14.10 -5.17
CA ARG A 78 -1.59 13.46 -6.11
C ARG A 78 -0.38 12.84 -5.40
N PHE A 79 -0.68 12.02 -4.38
CA PHE A 79 0.36 11.32 -3.62
C PHE A 79 -0.04 9.89 -3.26
N LEU A 80 0.94 9.04 -3.12
CA LEU A 80 0.81 7.68 -2.61
C LEU A 80 1.29 7.65 -1.16
N VAL A 81 0.52 7.04 -0.27
CA VAL A 81 0.99 6.67 1.07
C VAL A 81 1.11 5.16 1.17
N TRP A 82 2.04 4.69 2.00
CA TRP A 82 2.13 3.29 2.40
C TRP A 82 2.74 3.16 3.79
N SER A 83 2.56 2.02 4.39
CA SER A 83 3.07 1.69 5.72
C SER A 83 4.39 0.94 5.62
N ASP A 84 5.34 1.30 6.47
CA ASP A 84 6.55 0.52 6.78
C ASP A 84 6.40 0.04 8.23
N ILE A 85 5.73 -1.13 8.37
CA ILE A 85 5.17 -1.61 9.63
C ILE A 85 6.22 -1.74 10.73
N PRO A 86 7.35 -2.49 10.52
CA PRO A 86 8.33 -2.69 11.58
C PRO A 86 9.03 -1.39 12.00
N ASN A 87 9.17 -0.44 11.07
CA ASN A 87 9.75 0.88 11.36
C ASN A 87 8.74 1.86 11.99
N ASN A 88 7.51 1.42 12.20
CA ASN A 88 6.45 2.21 12.84
C ASN A 88 6.25 3.59 12.19
N ARG A 89 6.22 3.60 10.86
CA ARG A 89 6.06 4.83 10.07
C ARG A 89 5.20 4.62 8.84
N GLN A 90 4.63 5.71 8.34
CA GLN A 90 4.05 5.81 7.01
C GLN A 90 4.93 6.70 6.14
N LEU A 91 5.06 6.33 4.90
CA LEU A 91 5.80 7.05 3.88
C LEU A 91 4.83 7.65 2.86
N ARG A 92 5.24 8.74 2.23
CA ARG A 92 4.48 9.41 1.17
C ARG A 92 5.39 9.70 0.00
N TRP A 93 4.98 9.28 -1.18
CA TRP A 93 5.56 9.68 -2.46
C TRP A 93 4.65 10.71 -3.12
N CYS A 94 5.21 11.84 -3.55
CA CYS A 94 4.50 12.88 -4.28
C CYS A 94 4.73 12.71 -5.78
N GLU A 95 3.65 12.73 -6.56
CA GLU A 95 3.72 12.53 -8.01
C GLU A 95 4.40 13.72 -8.71
N ASP A 96 4.24 14.93 -8.20
CA ASP A 96 4.71 16.15 -8.85
C ASP A 96 6.24 16.27 -8.92
N ASP A 97 6.95 15.74 -7.92
CA ASP A 97 8.42 15.85 -7.84
C ASP A 97 9.12 14.51 -7.60
N GLY A 98 8.36 13.42 -7.41
CA GLY A 98 8.90 12.10 -7.12
C GLY A 98 9.50 11.97 -5.72
N HIS A 99 9.36 12.98 -4.85
CA HIS A 99 9.95 12.98 -3.52
C HIS A 99 9.24 12.02 -2.59
N VAL A 100 10.04 11.25 -1.81
CA VAL A 100 9.53 10.40 -0.73
C VAL A 100 9.89 11.00 0.62
N SER A 101 8.89 11.14 1.47
CA SER A 101 9.02 11.67 2.82
C SER A 101 8.35 10.78 3.86
N VAL A 102 8.77 10.91 5.12
CA VAL A 102 8.01 10.34 6.24
C VAL A 102 6.71 11.14 6.39
N PHE A 103 5.59 10.46 6.20
CA PHE A 103 4.28 11.06 6.30
C PHE A 103 3.76 11.09 7.74
N ARG A 104 4.02 9.99 8.48
CA ARG A 104 3.62 9.84 9.89
C ARG A 104 4.62 8.97 10.63
N SER A 105 5.04 9.42 11.82
CA SER A 105 5.86 8.64 12.74
C SER A 105 5.66 9.18 14.18
N PRO A 106 5.28 8.34 15.15
CA PRO A 106 4.91 6.94 15.00
C PRO A 106 3.58 6.77 14.25
N SER A 107 3.40 5.62 13.58
CA SER A 107 2.17 5.24 12.86
C SER A 107 1.32 4.21 13.62
N ASN A 108 1.71 3.83 14.82
CA ASN A 108 1.13 2.72 15.60
C ASN A 108 1.19 1.38 14.84
N ASN A 109 2.31 1.13 14.15
CA ASN A 109 2.52 -0.03 13.29
C ASN A 109 1.34 -0.22 12.33
N SER A 110 0.97 0.86 11.67
CA SER A 110 -0.12 0.82 10.69
C SER A 110 0.18 -0.14 9.56
N ASN A 111 -0.85 -0.78 9.02
CA ASN A 111 -0.79 -1.65 7.85
C ASN A 111 -1.61 -1.03 6.71
N GLY A 112 -2.82 -1.51 6.45
CA GLY A 112 -3.68 -1.06 5.38
C GLY A 112 -4.11 0.40 5.51
N ASN A 113 -4.21 1.07 4.38
CA ASN A 113 -4.67 2.45 4.28
C ASN A 113 -5.68 2.59 3.14
N THR A 114 -6.56 3.57 3.25
CA THR A 114 -7.41 4.04 2.15
C THR A 114 -7.72 5.52 2.36
N PHE A 115 -8.33 6.16 1.36
CA PHE A 115 -8.90 7.48 1.50
C PHE A 115 -10.40 7.41 1.31
N ASP A 116 -11.14 8.14 2.13
CA ASP A 116 -12.57 8.29 1.94
C ASP A 116 -12.89 9.35 0.85
N PHE A 117 -14.18 9.48 0.53
CA PHE A 117 -14.63 10.40 -0.52
C PHE A 117 -14.53 11.89 -0.13
N GLN A 118 -14.12 12.19 1.11
CA GLN A 118 -13.76 13.53 1.58
C GLN A 118 -12.23 13.74 1.60
N GLY A 119 -11.45 12.76 1.15
CA GLY A 119 -9.99 12.82 1.12
C GLY A 119 -9.31 12.56 2.45
N ARG A 120 -10.04 12.08 3.47
CA ARG A 120 -9.48 11.73 4.78
C ARG A 120 -8.89 10.34 4.75
N GLN A 121 -7.72 10.18 5.34
CA GLN A 121 -7.07 8.87 5.43
C GLN A 121 -7.74 8.00 6.49
N ILE A 122 -8.02 6.76 6.12
CA ILE A 122 -8.38 5.68 7.05
C ILE A 122 -7.19 4.72 7.12
N SER A 123 -6.83 4.30 8.35
CA SER A 123 -5.68 3.44 8.57
C SER A 123 -6.01 2.33 9.57
N CYS A 124 -5.48 1.14 9.29
CA CYS A 124 -5.48 0.00 10.20
C CYS A 124 -4.25 0.08 11.08
N GLU A 125 -4.40 0.21 12.40
CA GLU A 125 -3.30 0.28 13.35
C GLU A 125 -3.17 -1.03 14.12
N HIS A 126 -2.04 -1.74 13.96
CA HIS A 126 -1.79 -3.00 14.66
C HIS A 126 -1.53 -2.79 16.15
N LEU A 127 -0.61 -1.88 16.52
CA LEU A 127 -0.23 -1.63 17.91
C LEU A 127 -1.41 -1.24 18.79
N THR A 128 -2.29 -0.41 18.30
CA THR A 128 -3.45 0.07 19.02
C THR A 128 -4.70 -0.76 18.80
N ARG A 129 -4.65 -1.72 17.85
CA ARG A 129 -5.72 -2.68 17.53
C ARG A 129 -7.03 -1.98 17.20
N ARG A 130 -6.94 -1.00 16.27
CA ARG A 130 -8.08 -0.16 15.91
C ARG A 130 -8.03 0.28 14.44
N LEU A 131 -9.20 0.63 13.93
CA LEU A 131 -9.36 1.35 12.68
C LEU A 131 -9.53 2.83 13.02
N VAL A 132 -8.75 3.69 12.39
CA VAL A 132 -8.79 5.14 12.63
C VAL A 132 -9.01 5.91 11.34
N ARG A 133 -9.62 7.08 11.46
CA ARG A 133 -9.69 8.09 10.42
C ARG A 133 -8.92 9.32 10.88
N TYR A 134 -8.00 9.76 10.06
CA TYR A 134 -7.27 11.01 10.27
C TYR A 134 -8.06 12.15 9.63
N GLU A 135 -8.47 13.10 10.46
CA GLU A 135 -9.23 14.26 10.03
C GLU A 135 -8.33 15.30 9.37
N LEU A 136 -8.93 16.24 8.62
CA LEU A 136 -8.19 17.28 7.90
C LEU A 136 -7.51 18.29 8.85
N ASP A 137 -7.97 18.39 10.09
CA ASP A 137 -7.35 19.22 11.13
C ASP A 137 -6.18 18.55 11.85
N GLY A 138 -5.83 17.30 11.43
CA GLY A 138 -4.75 16.51 12.01
C GLY A 138 -5.16 15.66 13.22
N SER A 139 -6.39 15.75 13.70
CA SER A 139 -6.92 14.87 14.75
C SER A 139 -7.19 13.46 14.22
N ALA A 140 -7.38 12.50 15.12
CA ALA A 140 -7.69 11.12 14.78
C ALA A 140 -8.98 10.66 15.45
N THR A 141 -9.93 10.18 14.65
CA THR A 141 -11.18 9.57 15.10
C THR A 141 -11.06 8.06 15.09
N VAL A 142 -11.29 7.41 16.23
CA VAL A 142 -11.36 5.94 16.28
C VAL A 142 -12.69 5.49 15.69
N LEU A 143 -12.64 4.76 14.59
CA LEU A 143 -13.81 4.23 13.90
C LEU A 143 -14.26 2.88 14.48
N ALA A 144 -13.31 2.01 14.80
CA ALA A 144 -13.56 0.73 15.44
C ALA A 144 -12.36 0.29 16.28
N SER A 145 -12.62 -0.27 17.44
CA SER A 145 -11.61 -0.89 18.31
C SER A 145 -12.11 -2.18 18.97
N HIS A 146 -13.43 -2.45 18.92
CA HIS A 146 -14.07 -3.61 19.52
C HIS A 146 -15.13 -4.21 18.59
N PHE A 147 -15.36 -5.49 18.77
CA PHE A 147 -16.46 -6.23 18.17
C PHE A 147 -17.08 -7.18 19.23
N ASN A 148 -18.38 -7.06 19.47
CA ASN A 148 -19.08 -7.83 20.50
C ASN A 148 -18.40 -7.78 21.88
N GLY A 149 -17.97 -6.59 22.32
CA GLY A 149 -17.32 -6.36 23.61
C GLY A 149 -15.86 -6.82 23.71
N LYS A 150 -15.27 -7.38 22.65
CA LYS A 150 -13.87 -7.80 22.60
C LYS A 150 -13.08 -6.84 21.70
N ARG A 151 -11.84 -6.55 22.08
CA ARG A 151 -10.93 -5.79 21.22
C ARG A 151 -10.77 -6.48 19.85
N LEU A 152 -10.54 -5.68 18.83
CA LEU A 152 -10.12 -6.19 17.53
C LEU A 152 -8.78 -6.94 17.67
N ASN A 153 -8.44 -7.79 16.72
CA ASN A 153 -7.15 -8.48 16.69
C ASN A 153 -6.05 -7.53 16.25
N SER A 154 -5.94 -7.31 14.97
CA SER A 154 -5.04 -6.34 14.34
C SER A 154 -5.61 -6.01 12.97
N PRO A 155 -6.47 -4.99 12.85
CA PRO A 155 -7.01 -4.59 11.55
C PRO A 155 -5.89 -4.49 10.52
N ASN A 156 -6.06 -5.16 9.38
CA ASN A 156 -4.98 -5.36 8.43
C ASN A 156 -5.16 -4.52 7.17
N ASP A 157 -6.28 -4.66 6.49
CA ASP A 157 -6.56 -3.88 5.28
C ASP A 157 -7.96 -3.28 5.32
N VAL A 158 -8.17 -2.18 4.57
CA VAL A 158 -9.41 -1.40 4.60
C VAL A 158 -9.74 -0.80 3.25
N VAL A 159 -11.03 -0.75 2.94
CA VAL A 159 -11.56 -0.06 1.76
C VAL A 159 -12.77 0.78 2.12
N ALA A 160 -12.85 1.98 1.54
CA ALA A 160 -14.03 2.86 1.64
C ALA A 160 -15.05 2.47 0.56
N HIS A 161 -16.31 2.30 0.97
CA HIS A 161 -17.42 2.00 0.06
C HIS A 161 -18.22 3.29 -0.26
N PRO A 162 -18.81 3.44 -1.47
CA PRO A 162 -19.56 4.64 -1.85
C PRO A 162 -20.74 5.00 -0.96
N ASP A 163 -21.31 4.02 -0.22
CA ASP A 163 -22.37 4.29 0.75
C ASP A 163 -21.89 4.95 2.04
N GLY A 164 -20.57 5.19 2.16
CA GLY A 164 -19.93 5.77 3.33
C GLY A 164 -19.51 4.76 4.39
N SER A 165 -19.70 3.47 4.16
CA SER A 165 -19.21 2.42 5.05
C SER A 165 -17.74 2.07 4.76
N TYR A 166 -17.07 1.45 5.74
CA TYR A 166 -15.72 0.91 5.59
C TYR A 166 -15.76 -0.61 5.78
N TRP A 167 -15.05 -1.31 4.91
CA TRP A 167 -14.84 -2.75 5.04
C TRP A 167 -13.40 -3.00 5.40
N PHE A 168 -13.15 -3.81 6.40
CA PHE A 168 -11.79 -4.10 6.85
C PHE A 168 -11.63 -5.55 7.29
N THR A 169 -10.41 -6.05 7.25
CA THR A 169 -10.01 -7.35 7.73
C THR A 169 -9.37 -7.23 9.11
N ASP A 170 -9.53 -8.25 9.97
CA ASP A 170 -9.05 -8.26 11.35
C ASP A 170 -8.38 -9.59 11.72
N PRO A 171 -7.27 -9.96 11.05
CA PRO A 171 -6.50 -11.16 11.38
C PRO A 171 -5.61 -10.95 12.62
N PRO A 172 -5.04 -12.01 13.22
CA PRO A 172 -4.20 -11.91 14.41
C PRO A 172 -2.71 -11.61 14.10
N TYR A 173 -2.39 -10.95 12.98
CA TYR A 173 -1.00 -10.75 12.55
C TYR A 173 -0.23 -9.79 13.45
N GLY A 174 -0.88 -8.78 14.03
CA GLY A 174 -0.25 -7.79 14.90
C GLY A 174 0.21 -8.31 16.27
N GLU A 175 0.03 -9.59 16.55
CA GLU A 175 0.59 -10.26 17.74
C GLU A 175 2.11 -10.44 17.66
N GLN A 176 2.69 -10.27 16.48
CA GLN A 176 4.12 -10.39 16.28
C GLN A 176 4.81 -9.10 16.68
N LEU A 177 5.97 -9.21 17.37
CA LEU A 177 6.69 -8.06 17.92
C LEU A 177 7.02 -6.97 16.90
N TYR A 178 7.25 -7.33 15.66
CA TYR A 178 7.58 -6.40 14.58
C TYR A 178 6.36 -5.79 13.89
N GLU A 179 5.16 -6.23 14.25
CA GLU A 179 3.89 -5.70 13.76
C GLU A 179 3.10 -4.91 14.82
N GLY A 180 3.67 -4.70 15.99
CA GLY A 180 3.08 -3.82 17.01
C GLY A 180 2.95 -4.39 18.37
N ALA A 181 2.90 -5.59 18.70
CA ALA A 181 2.90 -6.06 20.02
C ALA A 181 1.83 -6.83 20.68
N ALA A 182 2.28 -7.31 21.61
CA ALA A 182 1.97 -8.32 22.52
C ALA A 182 0.81 -8.04 23.51
N ASP A 183 -0.34 -7.76 23.01
CA ASP A 183 -1.59 -7.89 23.76
C ASP A 183 -2.19 -9.28 23.59
N ALA A 184 -2.98 -9.72 24.54
CA ALA A 184 -3.80 -10.92 24.36
C ALA A 184 -4.73 -10.79 23.14
N PRO A 185 -4.90 -11.83 22.33
CA PRO A 185 -5.78 -11.81 21.17
C PRO A 185 -7.16 -11.29 21.48
N GLY A 186 -7.70 -10.39 20.66
CA GLY A 186 -8.99 -9.74 20.91
C GLY A 186 -10.18 -10.62 20.67
N GLY A 187 -10.13 -11.49 19.71
CA GLY A 187 -11.30 -12.29 19.30
C GLY A 187 -10.95 -13.40 18.35
N PRO A 188 -11.93 -14.05 17.71
CA PRO A 188 -11.68 -15.10 16.75
C PRO A 188 -10.82 -14.59 15.58
N ALA A 189 -9.83 -15.40 15.18
CA ALA A 189 -8.92 -15.09 14.09
C ALA A 189 -9.66 -14.88 12.76
N ASN A 190 -9.02 -14.10 11.85
CA ASN A 190 -9.47 -13.93 10.47
C ASN A 190 -10.89 -13.35 10.32
N ARG A 191 -11.20 -12.29 11.05
CA ARG A 191 -12.45 -11.56 10.86
C ARG A 191 -12.36 -10.56 9.72
N ALA A 192 -13.46 -10.43 8.99
CA ALA A 192 -13.74 -9.28 8.17
C ALA A 192 -14.90 -8.50 8.80
N GLY A 193 -14.82 -7.21 8.83
CA GLY A 193 -15.84 -6.34 9.39
C GLY A 193 -16.31 -5.28 8.42
N ARG A 194 -17.58 -4.92 8.51
CA ARG A 194 -18.14 -3.73 7.89
C ARG A 194 -18.53 -2.74 8.97
N LEU A 195 -18.03 -1.52 8.83
CA LEU A 195 -18.41 -0.40 9.69
C LEU A 195 -19.23 0.60 8.89
N ASN A 196 -20.41 0.95 9.40
CA ASN A 196 -21.18 2.08 8.90
C ASN A 196 -21.14 3.20 9.96
N PRO A 197 -20.37 4.28 9.75
CA PRO A 197 -20.22 5.34 10.74
C PRO A 197 -21.49 6.16 10.98
N ARG A 198 -22.55 5.96 10.16
CA ARG A 198 -23.85 6.63 10.35
C ARG A 198 -24.77 5.91 11.34
N LEU A 199 -24.39 4.71 11.78
CA LEU A 199 -25.17 3.84 12.67
C LEU A 199 -24.50 3.66 14.04
N GLY A 200 -23.38 4.34 14.29
CA GLY A 200 -22.65 4.34 15.57
C GLY A 200 -22.96 5.53 16.42
#